data_5b9f1548870f55562834750d68dc2539
#
_entry.id   5b9f1548870f55562834750d68dc2539
#
_cell.length_a   1.000
_cell.length_b   1.000
_cell.length_c   1.000
_cell.angle_alpha   90.00
_cell.angle_beta   90.00
_cell.angle_gamma   90.00
#
_symmetry.space_group_name_H-M   'P 1'
#
loop_
_entity.id
_entity.type
_entity.pdbx_description
1 polymer ?
#
loop_
_entity_poly.entity_id
_entity_poly.type
_entity_poly.pdbx_seq_one_letter_code
_entity_poly.pdbx_strand_id
1 'polypeptide(L)'
;LGDVYKRQGDPFFVQSAKGAYITDADGRQLIDYIGTWGPAILGHAPQPVLDAVHAAVDRGLGYGIPAPAEVDMAEMITDMVPSVEKVRMVNSGTEATMSAIRLARGYTGRRKIIKFIGCYHGHVDSLLVAAGSGALTFGEPDSAGVPREMTQLTLTVPYNDREAVKKAFELHGSDIAAVILEPFPANAGLYFPQNDFLHFLREITLRHDALLIFDEVMTGFRVAPG
;
A
#
# COMPACT_ATOMS: atom_id res chain seq x y z
N LEU A 1 -1.55 -7.70 -14.27
CA LEU A 1 -0.23 -8.30 -14.60
C LEU A 1 -0.04 -8.48 -16.11
N GLY A 2 -1.06 -8.93 -16.87
CA GLY A 2 -0.95 -9.14 -18.32
C GLY A 2 -0.60 -7.90 -19.13
N ASP A 3 -0.95 -6.70 -18.70
CA ASP A 3 -0.71 -5.46 -19.47
C ASP A 3 0.72 -4.91 -19.33
N VAL A 4 1.41 -5.22 -18.26
CA VAL A 4 2.80 -4.79 -18.06
C VAL A 4 3.72 -5.51 -19.06
N TYR A 5 3.49 -6.79 -19.27
CA TYR A 5 4.30 -7.60 -20.18
C TYR A 5 4.03 -7.30 -21.66
N LYS A 6 2.80 -6.95 -22.03
CA LYS A 6 2.45 -6.60 -23.43
C LYS A 6 3.18 -5.36 -23.96
N ARG A 7 3.66 -4.49 -23.10
CA ARG A 7 4.37 -3.26 -23.48
C ARG A 7 5.90 -3.42 -23.50
N GLN A 8 6.43 -4.51 -22.97
CA GLN A 8 7.87 -4.72 -22.78
C GLN A 8 8.45 -5.89 -23.60
N GLY A 9 7.67 -6.49 -24.50
CA GLY A 9 8.01 -7.69 -25.25
C GLY A 9 7.60 -8.98 -24.52
N ASP A 10 8.10 -10.11 -24.98
CA ASP A 10 7.79 -11.41 -24.39
C ASP A 10 8.36 -11.52 -22.98
N PRO A 11 7.58 -12.03 -22.00
CA PRO A 11 8.07 -12.24 -20.65
C PRO A 11 9.13 -13.34 -20.63
N PHE A 12 10.20 -13.11 -19.89
CA PHE A 12 11.21 -14.13 -19.62
C PHE A 12 10.99 -14.74 -18.22
N PHE A 13 11.47 -15.96 -18.03
CA PHE A 13 11.36 -16.68 -16.76
C PHE A 13 12.67 -16.53 -15.99
N VAL A 14 12.58 -16.16 -14.70
CA VAL A 14 13.74 -16.10 -13.80
C VAL A 14 13.95 -17.46 -13.17
N GLN A 15 15.16 -17.99 -13.27
CA GLN A 15 15.57 -19.25 -12.65
C GLN A 15 16.17 -19.03 -11.24
N SER A 16 16.95 -17.97 -11.06
CA SER A 16 17.59 -17.65 -9.78
C SER A 16 17.89 -16.16 -9.65
N ALA A 17 18.10 -15.71 -8.40
CA ALA A 17 18.49 -14.33 -8.13
C ALA A 17 19.44 -14.26 -6.93
N LYS A 18 20.44 -13.36 -6.98
CA LYS A 18 21.37 -13.11 -5.88
C LYS A 18 21.89 -11.67 -5.91
N GLY A 19 21.84 -10.98 -4.78
CA GLY A 19 22.23 -9.58 -4.67
C GLY A 19 21.42 -8.70 -5.62
N ALA A 20 22.06 -7.96 -6.51
CA ALA A 20 21.41 -7.10 -7.50
C ALA A 20 21.10 -7.81 -8.83
N TYR A 21 21.31 -9.10 -8.95
CA TYR A 21 21.22 -9.82 -10.21
C TYR A 21 20.14 -10.89 -10.20
N ILE A 22 19.47 -11.02 -11.34
CA ILE A 22 18.59 -12.15 -11.68
C ILE A 22 19.23 -12.94 -12.82
N THR A 23 19.04 -14.25 -12.83
CA THR A 23 19.45 -15.13 -13.92
C THR A 23 18.19 -15.75 -14.53
N ASP A 24 18.00 -15.55 -15.82
CA ASP A 24 16.84 -16.14 -16.51
C ASP A 24 17.02 -17.63 -16.82
N ALA A 25 15.96 -18.25 -17.36
CA ALA A 25 15.96 -19.66 -17.71
C ALA A 25 16.94 -20.03 -18.85
N ASP A 26 17.36 -19.05 -19.64
CA ASP A 26 18.34 -19.19 -20.71
C ASP A 26 19.78 -18.95 -20.22
N GLY A 27 19.97 -18.66 -18.92
CA GLY A 27 21.27 -18.43 -18.29
C GLY A 27 21.80 -17.02 -18.44
N ARG A 28 21.01 -16.05 -18.96
CA ARG A 28 21.43 -14.65 -19.04
C ARG A 28 21.35 -13.99 -17.70
N GLN A 29 22.39 -13.25 -17.32
CA GLN A 29 22.38 -12.46 -16.08
C GLN A 29 21.97 -11.02 -16.38
N LEU A 30 20.99 -10.52 -15.64
CA LEU A 30 20.45 -9.17 -15.75
C LEU A 30 20.52 -8.46 -14.41
N ILE A 31 20.70 -7.13 -14.43
CA ILE A 31 20.60 -6.31 -13.22
C ILE A 31 19.12 -6.09 -12.93
N ASP A 32 18.71 -6.38 -11.71
CA ASP A 32 17.33 -6.17 -11.27
C ASP A 32 17.12 -4.75 -10.73
N TYR A 33 16.44 -3.91 -11.52
CA TYR A 33 15.97 -2.59 -11.09
C TYR A 33 14.54 -2.60 -10.54
N ILE A 34 13.88 -3.76 -10.49
CA ILE A 34 12.50 -3.87 -10.00
C ILE A 34 12.49 -4.12 -8.48
N GLY A 35 13.44 -4.90 -7.96
CA GLY A 35 13.58 -5.20 -6.54
C GLY A 35 12.34 -5.85 -5.95
N THR A 36 11.73 -6.81 -6.67
CA THR A 36 10.49 -7.51 -6.27
C THR A 36 9.32 -6.56 -5.97
N TRP A 37 9.19 -5.47 -6.74
CA TRP A 37 8.17 -4.42 -6.56
C TRP A 37 8.32 -3.64 -5.24
N GLY A 38 9.54 -3.56 -4.70
CA GLY A 38 9.86 -2.77 -3.52
C GLY A 38 10.50 -3.55 -2.36
N PRO A 39 10.04 -4.75 -1.96
CA PRO A 39 10.53 -5.42 -0.75
C PRO A 39 12.02 -5.78 -0.72
N ALA A 40 12.67 -5.99 -1.87
CA ALA A 40 14.06 -6.45 -1.90
C ALA A 40 15.09 -5.34 -1.63
N ILE A 41 14.99 -4.66 -0.49
CA ILE A 41 15.91 -3.57 -0.08
C ILE A 41 17.32 -4.07 0.21
N LEU A 42 17.49 -5.34 0.57
CA LEU A 42 18.79 -6.00 0.81
C LEU A 42 19.29 -6.76 -0.43
N GLY A 43 18.58 -6.63 -1.56
CA GLY A 43 18.80 -7.48 -2.72
C GLY A 43 18.24 -8.89 -2.54
N HIS A 44 18.54 -9.75 -3.52
CA HIS A 44 18.08 -11.14 -3.54
C HIS A 44 18.94 -12.05 -2.67
N ALA A 45 18.31 -12.98 -1.96
CA ALA A 45 18.94 -14.05 -1.21
C ALA A 45 20.09 -13.60 -0.28
N PRO A 46 19.91 -12.57 0.57
CA PRO A 46 20.94 -12.15 1.52
C PRO A 46 21.17 -13.26 2.54
N GLN A 47 22.44 -13.65 2.74
CA GLN A 47 22.80 -14.82 3.54
C GLN A 47 22.23 -14.82 4.96
N PRO A 48 22.25 -13.71 5.73
CA PRO A 48 21.67 -13.72 7.07
C PRO A 48 20.17 -14.04 7.10
N VAL A 49 19.42 -13.61 6.06
CA VAL A 49 17.99 -13.94 5.96
C VAL A 49 17.79 -15.41 5.61
N LEU A 50 18.61 -15.96 4.68
CA LEU A 50 18.54 -17.39 4.34
C LEU A 50 18.80 -18.26 5.57
N ASP A 51 19.84 -17.94 6.34
CA ASP A 51 20.20 -18.69 7.54
C ASP A 51 19.07 -18.67 8.58
N ALA A 52 18.46 -17.50 8.79
CA ALA A 52 17.31 -17.36 9.70
C ALA A 52 16.07 -18.14 9.22
N VAL A 53 15.80 -18.13 7.91
CA VAL A 53 14.69 -18.88 7.31
C VAL A 53 14.92 -20.38 7.45
N HIS A 54 16.13 -20.89 7.14
CA HIS A 54 16.47 -22.31 7.33
C HIS A 54 16.28 -22.74 8.79
N ALA A 55 16.77 -21.96 9.74
CA ALA A 55 16.59 -22.25 11.17
C ALA A 55 15.12 -22.20 11.61
N ALA A 56 14.28 -21.38 10.96
CA ALA A 56 12.84 -21.35 11.24
C ALA A 56 12.12 -22.57 10.66
N VAL A 57 12.47 -23.00 9.45
CA VAL A 57 11.90 -24.20 8.80
C VAL A 57 12.05 -25.44 9.69
N ASP A 58 13.20 -25.63 10.32
CA ASP A 58 13.47 -26.77 11.20
C ASP A 58 12.56 -26.80 12.46
N ARG A 59 11.99 -25.66 12.85
CA ARG A 59 11.05 -25.55 13.99
C ARG A 59 9.58 -25.57 13.57
N GLY A 60 9.28 -25.51 12.27
CA GLY A 60 7.95 -25.36 11.71
C GLY A 60 7.58 -23.91 11.41
N LEU A 61 6.70 -23.69 10.43
CA LEU A 61 6.37 -22.39 9.87
C LEU A 61 4.96 -21.89 10.21
N GLY A 62 4.09 -22.72 10.77
CA GLY A 62 2.72 -22.35 11.06
C GLY A 62 2.16 -23.15 12.23
N TYR A 63 1.74 -22.43 13.29
CA TYR A 63 1.32 -23.08 14.53
C TYR A 63 -0.17 -22.92 14.82
N GLY A 64 -0.87 -21.99 14.14
CA GLY A 64 -2.27 -21.66 14.41
C GLY A 64 -2.51 -20.94 15.75
N ILE A 65 -1.43 -20.60 16.46
CA ILE A 65 -1.40 -19.83 17.71
C ILE A 65 -0.22 -18.84 17.66
N PRO A 66 -0.21 -17.77 18.50
CA PRO A 66 0.87 -16.79 18.50
C PRO A 66 2.25 -17.40 18.72
N ALA A 67 3.24 -16.88 18.00
CA ALA A 67 4.65 -17.27 18.11
C ALA A 67 5.49 -16.12 18.69
N PRO A 68 6.58 -16.40 19.44
CA PRO A 68 7.47 -15.35 19.97
C PRO A 68 7.98 -14.38 18.89
N ALA A 69 8.31 -14.88 17.70
CA ALA A 69 8.80 -14.06 16.59
C ALA A 69 7.78 -12.98 16.13
N GLU A 70 6.48 -13.19 16.35
CA GLU A 70 5.46 -12.16 16.07
C GLU A 70 5.56 -11.00 17.09
N VAL A 71 5.85 -11.33 18.35
CA VAL A 71 6.04 -10.32 19.40
C VAL A 71 7.32 -9.54 19.15
N ASP A 72 8.44 -10.24 18.91
CA ASP A 72 9.73 -9.62 18.61
C ASP A 72 9.63 -8.64 17.42
N MET A 73 8.92 -9.05 16.34
CA MET A 73 8.69 -8.20 15.19
C MET A 73 7.80 -6.99 15.52
N ALA A 74 6.74 -7.17 16.31
CA ALA A 74 5.85 -6.08 16.69
C ALA A 74 6.59 -5.06 17.56
N GLU A 75 7.40 -5.49 18.52
CA GLU A 75 8.24 -4.63 19.35
C GLU A 75 9.24 -3.86 18.50
N MET A 76 9.94 -4.53 17.57
CA MET A 76 10.88 -3.87 16.66
C MET A 76 10.20 -2.77 15.81
N ILE A 77 8.99 -3.02 15.29
CA ILE A 77 8.25 -2.04 14.49
C ILE A 77 7.84 -0.84 15.37
N THR A 78 7.32 -1.08 16.57
CA THR A 78 6.91 0.01 17.47
C THR A 78 8.09 0.85 17.95
N ASP A 79 9.26 0.26 18.12
CA ASP A 79 10.49 0.97 18.45
C ASP A 79 11.04 1.80 17.30
N MET A 80 10.91 1.33 16.07
CA MET A 80 11.44 2.00 14.89
C MET A 80 10.52 3.08 14.32
N VAL A 81 9.20 2.94 14.49
CA VAL A 81 8.18 3.83 13.91
C VAL A 81 7.41 4.54 15.02
N PRO A 82 7.75 5.79 15.37
CA PRO A 82 7.19 6.48 16.56
C PRO A 82 5.66 6.65 16.55
N SER A 83 5.03 6.62 15.38
CA SER A 83 3.57 6.73 15.23
C SER A 83 2.83 5.41 15.44
N VAL A 84 3.55 4.28 15.54
CA VAL A 84 2.96 2.94 15.65
C VAL A 84 2.95 2.49 17.10
N GLU A 85 1.77 2.36 17.69
CA GLU A 85 1.57 1.85 19.06
C GLU A 85 1.17 0.37 19.09
N LYS A 86 0.57 -0.12 18.01
CA LYS A 86 0.10 -1.51 17.88
C LYS A 86 0.32 -2.01 16.47
N VAL A 87 0.66 -3.28 16.36
CA VAL A 87 0.94 -3.96 15.09
C VAL A 87 0.01 -5.15 14.91
N ARG A 88 -0.47 -5.32 13.69
CA ARG A 88 -1.13 -6.54 13.22
C ARG A 88 -0.42 -7.02 11.96
N MET A 89 0.13 -8.23 12.03
CA MET A 89 0.75 -8.87 10.87
C MET A 89 -0.32 -9.39 9.91
N VAL A 90 -0.05 -9.24 8.61
CA VAL A 90 -0.85 -9.79 7.51
C VAL A 90 0.10 -10.25 6.41
N ASN A 91 -0.40 -10.96 5.39
CA ASN A 91 0.46 -11.58 4.39
C ASN A 91 0.68 -10.72 3.13
N SER A 92 -0.07 -9.64 2.97
CA SER A 92 0.03 -8.79 1.77
C SER A 92 -0.41 -7.36 2.04
N GLY A 93 0.03 -6.42 1.16
CA GLY A 93 -0.46 -5.04 1.19
C GLY A 93 -1.97 -4.93 0.99
N THR A 94 -2.58 -5.80 0.19
CA THR A 94 -4.04 -5.86 0.02
C THR A 94 -4.74 -6.20 1.33
N GLU A 95 -4.26 -7.17 2.08
CA GLU A 95 -4.81 -7.51 3.39
C GLU A 95 -4.61 -6.39 4.41
N ALA A 96 -3.47 -5.69 4.36
CA ALA A 96 -3.20 -4.54 5.21
C ALA A 96 -4.19 -3.40 4.94
N THR A 97 -4.33 -2.97 3.69
CA THR A 97 -5.25 -1.88 3.31
C THR A 97 -6.72 -2.24 3.52
N MET A 98 -7.12 -3.47 3.21
CA MET A 98 -8.46 -4.00 3.52
C MET A 98 -8.75 -3.92 5.02
N SER A 99 -7.80 -4.33 5.85
CA SER A 99 -7.94 -4.32 7.31
C SER A 99 -7.97 -2.89 7.85
N ALA A 100 -7.11 -2.00 7.34
CA ALA A 100 -7.06 -0.60 7.74
C ALA A 100 -8.37 0.14 7.42
N ILE A 101 -8.95 -0.08 6.23
CA ILE A 101 -10.25 0.52 5.86
C ILE A 101 -11.38 -0.02 6.74
N ARG A 102 -11.41 -1.33 7.00
CA ARG A 102 -12.41 -1.93 7.89
C ARG A 102 -12.29 -1.36 9.30
N LEU A 103 -11.07 -1.23 9.80
CA LEU A 103 -10.80 -0.62 11.10
C LEU A 103 -11.26 0.84 11.14
N ALA A 104 -10.93 1.64 10.12
CA ALA A 104 -11.31 3.04 10.01
C ALA A 104 -12.84 3.21 10.02
N ARG A 105 -13.55 2.40 9.24
CA ARG A 105 -15.01 2.41 9.23
C ARG A 105 -15.63 1.98 10.58
N GLY A 106 -15.08 0.93 11.18
CA GLY A 106 -15.54 0.44 12.49
C GLY A 106 -15.30 1.45 13.63
N TYR A 107 -14.14 2.11 13.63
CA TYR A 107 -13.78 3.11 14.64
C TYR A 107 -14.61 4.38 14.54
N THR A 108 -14.78 4.90 13.32
CA THR A 108 -15.50 6.18 13.10
C THR A 108 -17.02 6.03 12.98
N GLY A 109 -17.52 4.83 12.72
CA GLY A 109 -18.93 4.59 12.36
C GLY A 109 -19.32 5.14 10.99
N ARG A 110 -18.35 5.58 10.18
CA ARG A 110 -18.54 6.23 8.86
C ARG A 110 -18.23 5.26 7.73
N ARG A 111 -18.67 5.61 6.50
CA ARG A 111 -18.65 4.67 5.38
C ARG A 111 -17.66 5.02 4.28
N LYS A 112 -17.49 6.34 3.99
CA LYS A 112 -16.74 6.79 2.83
C LYS A 112 -15.23 6.80 3.08
N ILE A 113 -14.48 6.57 2.01
CA ILE A 113 -13.02 6.69 1.99
C ILE A 113 -12.63 7.67 0.87
N ILE A 114 -11.67 8.54 1.13
CA ILE A 114 -11.00 9.31 0.09
C ILE A 114 -9.73 8.56 -0.32
N LYS A 115 -9.53 8.39 -1.62
CA LYS A 115 -8.32 7.85 -2.22
C LYS A 115 -7.84 8.80 -3.34
N PHE A 116 -6.55 8.76 -3.67
CA PHE A 116 -5.99 9.62 -4.71
C PHE A 116 -5.87 8.90 -6.05
N ILE A 117 -6.12 9.65 -7.14
CA ILE A 117 -5.97 9.19 -8.52
C ILE A 117 -4.53 8.74 -8.74
N GLY A 118 -4.35 7.56 -9.31
CA GLY A 118 -3.05 6.97 -9.58
C GLY A 118 -2.45 6.17 -8.41
N CYS A 119 -2.89 6.37 -7.17
CA CYS A 119 -2.48 5.54 -6.04
C CYS A 119 -3.04 4.13 -6.16
N TYR A 120 -2.20 3.13 -5.85
CA TYR A 120 -2.55 1.72 -5.83
C TYR A 120 -2.47 1.16 -4.41
N HIS A 121 -3.55 0.58 -3.95
CA HIS A 121 -3.67 0.08 -2.56
C HIS A 121 -4.10 -1.39 -2.51
N GLY A 122 -3.54 -2.22 -3.39
CA GLY A 122 -3.93 -3.61 -3.52
C GLY A 122 -5.22 -3.79 -4.34
N HIS A 123 -5.81 -4.97 -4.27
CA HIS A 123 -6.91 -5.36 -5.14
C HIS A 123 -8.22 -5.69 -4.40
N VAL A 124 -8.45 -5.04 -3.26
CA VAL A 124 -9.78 -5.08 -2.62
C VAL A 124 -10.77 -4.24 -3.44
N ASP A 125 -11.97 -4.74 -3.67
CA ASP A 125 -12.96 -4.16 -4.58
C ASP A 125 -13.23 -2.67 -4.33
N SER A 126 -13.32 -2.26 -3.07
CA SER A 126 -13.56 -0.86 -2.71
C SER A 126 -12.42 0.10 -3.09
N LEU A 127 -11.23 -0.39 -3.42
CA LEU A 127 -10.08 0.41 -3.84
C LEU A 127 -9.74 0.26 -5.34
N LEU A 128 -10.38 -0.66 -6.04
CA LEU A 128 -10.30 -0.80 -7.51
C LEU A 128 -11.25 0.20 -8.17
N VAL A 129 -10.88 1.47 -8.06
CA VAL A 129 -11.70 2.61 -8.42
C VAL A 129 -10.90 3.55 -9.29
N ALA A 130 -11.39 3.80 -10.51
CA ALA A 130 -10.88 4.82 -11.40
C ALA A 130 -11.50 6.20 -11.07
N ALA A 131 -10.80 7.26 -11.43
CA ALA A 131 -11.38 8.59 -11.46
C ALA A 131 -12.43 8.67 -12.56
N GLY A 132 -13.65 9.15 -12.20
CA GLY A 132 -14.60 9.59 -13.23
C GLY A 132 -14.16 10.89 -13.90
N SER A 133 -15.00 11.44 -14.77
CA SER A 133 -14.70 12.61 -15.62
C SER A 133 -14.62 13.96 -14.92
N GLY A 134 -14.62 14.02 -13.58
CA GLY A 134 -14.58 15.27 -12.80
C GLY A 134 -13.57 15.22 -11.65
N ALA A 135 -13.20 16.39 -11.13
CA ALA A 135 -12.22 16.56 -10.06
C ALA A 135 -12.65 15.96 -8.70
N LEU A 136 -13.92 15.66 -8.53
CA LEU A 136 -14.48 14.96 -7.38
C LEU A 136 -15.56 14.01 -7.88
N THR A 137 -15.25 12.74 -7.98
CA THR A 137 -16.19 11.75 -8.51
C THR A 137 -16.31 10.56 -7.56
N PHE A 138 -17.52 10.00 -7.51
CA PHE A 138 -17.66 8.62 -7.03
C PHE A 138 -16.97 7.72 -8.05
N GLY A 139 -16.11 6.83 -7.55
CA GLY A 139 -15.30 6.02 -8.43
C GLY A 139 -16.13 5.06 -9.26
N GLU A 140 -15.85 5.07 -10.53
CA GLU A 140 -16.26 3.97 -11.40
C GLU A 140 -15.31 2.78 -11.20
N PRO A 141 -15.79 1.54 -11.23
CA PRO A 141 -14.90 0.38 -11.18
C PRO A 141 -13.88 0.45 -12.32
N ASP A 142 -12.60 0.23 -12.00
CA ASP A 142 -11.52 0.13 -12.99
C ASP A 142 -11.16 -1.32 -13.36
N SER A 143 -11.85 -2.27 -12.75
CA SER A 143 -11.64 -3.70 -12.95
C SER A 143 -12.94 -4.40 -13.28
N ALA A 144 -12.92 -5.20 -14.35
CA ALA A 144 -14.06 -6.04 -14.72
C ALA A 144 -14.39 -7.01 -13.58
N GLY A 145 -15.67 -7.08 -13.22
CA GLY A 145 -16.15 -7.94 -12.14
C GLY A 145 -16.28 -7.25 -10.77
N VAL A 146 -15.84 -6.00 -10.63
CA VAL A 146 -16.11 -5.19 -9.42
C VAL A 146 -17.49 -4.53 -9.56
N PRO A 147 -18.46 -4.84 -8.70
CA PRO A 147 -19.76 -4.19 -8.73
C PRO A 147 -19.66 -2.71 -8.37
N ARG A 148 -20.51 -1.88 -8.98
CA ARG A 148 -20.51 -0.45 -8.75
C ARG A 148 -20.82 -0.08 -7.29
N GLU A 149 -21.62 -0.89 -6.63
CA GLU A 149 -21.98 -0.75 -5.21
C GLU A 149 -20.75 -0.83 -4.29
N MET A 150 -19.71 -1.54 -4.70
CA MET A 150 -18.46 -1.66 -3.92
C MET A 150 -17.60 -0.39 -4.02
N THR A 151 -17.70 0.34 -5.12
CA THR A 151 -16.86 1.53 -5.38
C THR A 151 -17.54 2.86 -5.03
N GLN A 152 -18.88 2.89 -4.93
CA GLN A 152 -19.65 4.11 -4.69
C GLN A 152 -19.37 4.81 -3.34
N LEU A 153 -18.72 4.12 -2.39
CA LEU A 153 -18.29 4.68 -1.11
C LEU A 153 -16.83 5.17 -1.11
N THR A 154 -16.17 5.11 -2.27
CA THR A 154 -14.80 5.60 -2.42
C THR A 154 -14.78 6.83 -3.32
N LEU A 155 -14.38 7.96 -2.73
CA LEU A 155 -14.18 9.22 -3.41
C LEU A 155 -12.78 9.27 -3.97
N THR A 156 -12.62 9.62 -5.25
CA THR A 156 -11.32 9.82 -5.87
C THR A 156 -11.04 11.29 -6.11
N VAL A 157 -9.86 11.75 -5.72
CA VAL A 157 -9.40 13.13 -5.89
C VAL A 157 -8.00 13.15 -6.49
N PRO A 158 -7.59 14.20 -7.22
CA PRO A 158 -6.23 14.33 -7.71
C PRO A 158 -5.22 14.44 -6.55
N TYR A 159 -4.03 13.86 -6.73
CA TYR A 159 -2.93 14.01 -5.77
C TYR A 159 -2.41 15.46 -5.79
N ASN A 160 -2.05 16.02 -4.64
CA ASN A 160 -1.65 17.41 -4.44
C ASN A 160 -2.77 18.46 -4.63
N ASP A 161 -4.01 18.06 -4.88
CA ASP A 161 -5.15 18.99 -5.02
C ASP A 161 -5.85 19.19 -3.66
N ARG A 162 -5.40 20.22 -2.93
CA ARG A 162 -5.96 20.60 -1.62
C ARG A 162 -7.42 21.04 -1.72
N GLU A 163 -7.80 21.70 -2.81
CA GLU A 163 -9.16 22.22 -2.98
C GLU A 163 -10.16 21.07 -3.26
N ALA A 164 -9.76 20.07 -4.04
CA ALA A 164 -10.58 18.88 -4.24
C ALA A 164 -10.80 18.13 -2.91
N VAL A 165 -9.76 18.01 -2.07
CA VAL A 165 -9.89 17.40 -0.74
C VAL A 165 -10.81 18.22 0.16
N LYS A 166 -10.66 19.54 0.24
CA LYS A 166 -11.56 20.41 1.02
C LYS A 166 -13.01 20.24 0.59
N LYS A 167 -13.26 20.29 -0.70
CA LYS A 167 -14.60 20.10 -1.27
C LYS A 167 -15.20 18.74 -0.92
N ALA A 168 -14.39 17.68 -0.92
CA ALA A 168 -14.84 16.35 -0.50
C ALA A 168 -15.30 16.36 0.97
N PHE A 169 -14.54 17.01 1.86
CA PHE A 169 -14.90 17.13 3.27
C PHE A 169 -16.11 18.06 3.50
N GLU A 170 -16.24 19.16 2.74
CA GLU A 170 -17.42 20.04 2.81
C GLU A 170 -18.70 19.30 2.44
N LEU A 171 -18.65 18.46 1.41
CA LEU A 171 -19.82 17.74 0.91
C LEU A 171 -20.15 16.46 1.70
N HIS A 172 -19.14 15.79 2.25
CA HIS A 172 -19.27 14.44 2.78
C HIS A 172 -18.58 14.21 4.13
N GLY A 173 -18.03 15.25 4.78
CA GLY A 173 -17.16 15.12 5.95
C GLY A 173 -17.74 14.29 7.10
N SER A 174 -19.05 14.37 7.32
CA SER A 174 -19.73 13.56 8.35
C SER A 174 -19.80 12.05 8.03
N ASP A 175 -19.50 11.64 6.78
CA ASP A 175 -19.53 10.24 6.33
C ASP A 175 -18.15 9.73 5.88
N ILE A 176 -17.11 10.58 5.91
CA ILE A 176 -15.73 10.19 5.58
C ILE A 176 -15.08 9.55 6.80
N ALA A 177 -14.78 8.25 6.68
CA ALA A 177 -14.07 7.48 7.70
C ALA A 177 -12.56 7.72 7.66
N ALA A 178 -11.98 7.78 6.47
CA ALA A 178 -10.55 7.96 6.29
C ALA A 178 -10.16 8.55 4.95
N VAL A 179 -8.94 9.08 4.91
CA VAL A 179 -8.18 9.37 3.69
C VAL A 179 -7.05 8.35 3.62
N ILE A 180 -6.89 7.66 2.48
CA ILE A 180 -5.79 6.73 2.22
C ILE A 180 -4.91 7.27 1.09
N LEU A 181 -3.60 7.21 1.26
CA LEU A 181 -2.63 7.65 0.25
C LEU A 181 -1.32 6.87 0.35
N GLU A 182 -0.58 6.83 -0.75
CA GLU A 182 0.85 6.55 -0.75
C GLU A 182 1.60 7.87 -0.52
N PRO A 183 2.58 7.95 0.41
CA PRO A 183 3.37 9.20 0.60
C PRO A 183 4.10 9.64 -0.67
N PHE A 184 4.57 8.67 -1.46
CA PHE A 184 5.19 8.88 -2.77
C PHE A 184 4.59 7.89 -3.77
N PRO A 185 3.49 8.25 -4.46
CA PRO A 185 2.82 7.36 -5.41
C PRO A 185 3.74 6.94 -6.57
N ALA A 186 4.36 5.77 -6.46
CA ALA A 186 5.30 5.29 -7.45
C ALA A 186 4.59 4.75 -8.71
N ASN A 187 3.45 4.07 -8.55
CA ASN A 187 2.66 3.54 -9.66
C ASN A 187 2.06 4.65 -10.55
N ALA A 188 1.87 5.84 -10.01
CA ALA A 188 1.38 7.01 -10.74
C ALA A 188 2.46 7.77 -11.53
N GLY A 189 3.74 7.39 -11.40
CA GLY A 189 4.87 8.06 -12.02
C GLY A 189 5.80 8.77 -11.03
N LEU A 190 5.80 8.36 -9.78
CA LEU A 190 6.60 8.90 -8.67
C LEU A 190 6.27 10.38 -8.41
N TYR A 191 5.10 10.63 -7.88
CA TYR A 191 4.70 11.97 -7.46
C TYR A 191 5.29 12.33 -6.10
N PHE A 192 5.72 13.58 -5.96
CA PHE A 192 6.16 14.15 -4.69
C PHE A 192 5.05 15.00 -4.08
N PRO A 193 4.83 14.90 -2.75
CA PRO A 193 3.92 15.82 -2.07
C PRO A 193 4.44 17.26 -2.22
N GLN A 194 3.56 18.18 -2.57
CA GLN A 194 3.88 19.59 -2.80
C GLN A 194 3.16 20.46 -1.75
N ASN A 195 3.74 21.64 -1.46
CA ASN A 195 3.07 22.67 -0.66
C ASN A 195 2.51 22.15 0.68
N ASP A 196 3.31 21.39 1.43
CA ASP A 196 2.92 20.76 2.71
C ASP A 196 1.65 19.91 2.63
N PHE A 197 1.46 19.20 1.52
CA PHE A 197 0.26 18.42 1.29
C PHE A 197 -0.03 17.38 2.36
N LEU A 198 1.00 16.67 2.85
CA LEU A 198 0.83 15.66 3.90
C LEU A 198 0.40 16.28 5.24
N HIS A 199 0.98 17.41 5.62
CA HIS A 199 0.54 18.17 6.81
C HIS A 199 -0.90 18.66 6.66
N PHE A 200 -1.26 19.19 5.49
CA PHE A 200 -2.63 19.57 5.21
C PHE A 200 -3.60 18.40 5.37
N LEU A 201 -3.26 17.21 4.87
CA LEU A 201 -4.10 16.02 5.03
C LEU A 201 -4.24 15.64 6.51
N ARG A 202 -3.16 15.75 7.30
CA ARG A 202 -3.21 15.50 8.75
C ARG A 202 -4.15 16.49 9.43
N GLU A 203 -4.04 17.78 9.12
CA GLU A 203 -4.88 18.81 9.71
C GLU A 203 -6.36 18.66 9.36
N ILE A 204 -6.68 18.44 8.08
CA ILE A 204 -8.07 18.31 7.67
C ILE A 204 -8.73 17.05 8.21
N THR A 205 -8.02 15.92 8.26
CA THR A 205 -8.54 14.69 8.85
C THR A 205 -8.80 14.85 10.34
N LEU A 206 -7.90 15.48 11.09
CA LEU A 206 -8.11 15.80 12.52
C LEU A 206 -9.33 16.70 12.74
N ARG A 207 -9.49 17.76 11.93
CA ARG A 207 -10.61 18.70 12.04
C ARG A 207 -11.98 18.05 11.82
N HIS A 208 -12.01 16.99 11.03
CA HIS A 208 -13.24 16.29 10.68
C HIS A 208 -13.40 14.94 11.39
N ASP A 209 -12.54 14.62 12.39
CA ASP A 209 -12.51 13.32 13.09
C ASP A 209 -12.46 12.12 12.13
N ALA A 210 -11.77 12.28 11.01
CA ALA A 210 -11.46 11.22 10.06
C ALA A 210 -10.05 10.68 10.30
N LEU A 211 -9.79 9.44 9.88
CA LEU A 211 -8.47 8.85 10.00
C LEU A 211 -7.61 9.14 8.77
N LEU A 212 -6.30 9.20 8.97
CA LEU A 212 -5.32 9.29 7.90
C LEU A 212 -4.56 7.97 7.83
N ILE A 213 -4.58 7.33 6.65
CA ILE A 213 -3.93 6.04 6.41
C ILE A 213 -2.80 6.27 5.41
N PHE A 214 -1.56 6.05 5.84
CA PHE A 214 -0.40 6.00 4.96
C PHE A 214 -0.18 4.57 4.49
N ASP A 215 -0.28 4.35 3.19
CA ASP A 215 0.14 3.12 2.56
C ASP A 215 1.64 3.22 2.27
N GLU A 216 2.41 2.58 3.11
CA GLU A 216 3.87 2.59 3.05
C GLU A 216 4.45 1.28 2.52
N VAL A 217 3.67 0.51 1.77
CA VAL A 217 4.16 -0.74 1.14
C VAL A 217 5.40 -0.50 0.28
N MET A 218 5.50 0.67 -0.36
CA MET A 218 6.67 1.06 -1.16
C MET A 218 7.70 1.90 -0.39
N THR A 219 7.27 2.70 0.57
CA THR A 219 8.10 3.74 1.20
C THR A 219 8.62 3.36 2.57
N GLY A 220 7.87 2.58 3.34
CA GLY A 220 8.25 2.17 4.70
C GLY A 220 9.57 1.40 4.71
N PHE A 221 10.44 1.71 5.65
CA PHE A 221 11.80 1.17 5.78
C PHE A 221 12.71 1.37 4.57
N ARG A 222 12.25 2.13 3.57
CA ARG A 222 13.03 2.46 2.37
C ARG A 222 13.40 3.94 2.32
N VAL A 223 12.44 4.84 2.48
CA VAL A 223 12.66 6.30 2.46
C VAL A 223 12.98 6.79 3.87
N ALA A 224 12.26 6.26 4.85
CA ALA A 224 12.42 6.46 6.28
C ALA A 224 11.91 5.19 7.00
N PRO A 225 12.05 5.06 8.33
CA PRO A 225 11.43 3.97 9.08
C PRO A 225 9.91 3.94 8.91
N GLY A 226 9.26 5.11 8.89
CA GLY A 226 7.81 5.27 8.69
C GLY A 226 7.40 6.72 8.82
#